data_76da8ebf0eb3a295d9252aacb030ea2d
#
_entry.id   76da8ebf0eb3a295d9252aacb030ea2d
#
_cell.length_a   1.000
_cell.length_b   1.000
_cell.length_c   1.000
_cell.angle_alpha   90.00
_cell.angle_beta   90.00
_cell.angle_gamma   90.00
#
_symmetry.space_group_name_H-M   'P 1'
#
loop_
_entity.id
_entity.type
_entity.pdbx_description
1 polymer ?
#
loop_
_entity_poly.entity_id
_entity_poly.type
_entity_poly.pdbx_seq_one_letter_code
_entity_poly.pdbx_strand_id
1 'polypeptide(L)'
;MSRLLSQMEAVSHRFEELSIRLNQPETAADPVLFRRLMQEYHEAEPVVQAYQALTTAQDHLAQAKALLEGEALDPDFKEMVQQEISEKSQEVAQLENNLKILLLPKDVNDDKSVIMELRGGAGGEEAALFAHSLMRMYTMYAVSYTH
;
A
#
# COMPACT_ATOMS: atom_id res chain seq x y z
N MET A 1 -14.46 0.53 0.32
CA MET A 1 -13.46 -0.53 0.59
C MET A 1 -13.02 -1.31 -0.64
N SER A 2 -13.97 -1.73 -1.47
CA SER A 2 -13.60 -2.47 -2.68
C SER A 2 -12.66 -1.68 -3.60
N ARG A 3 -12.86 -0.37 -3.69
CA ARG A 3 -12.00 0.49 -4.50
C ARG A 3 -10.58 0.55 -3.93
N LEU A 4 -10.49 0.68 -2.61
CA LEU A 4 -9.20 0.69 -1.94
C LEU A 4 -8.49 -0.65 -2.14
N LEU A 5 -9.22 -1.74 -2.01
CA LEU A 5 -8.68 -3.07 -2.19
C LEU A 5 -8.14 -3.26 -3.61
N SER A 6 -8.90 -2.82 -4.62
CA SER A 6 -8.44 -2.89 -6.00
C SER A 6 -7.17 -2.10 -6.22
N GLN A 7 -7.09 -0.90 -5.64
CA GLN A 7 -5.90 -0.09 -5.73
C GLN A 7 -4.70 -0.77 -5.09
N MET A 8 -4.92 -1.39 -3.95
CA MET A 8 -3.84 -2.06 -3.24
C MET A 8 -3.35 -3.30 -3.96
N GLU A 9 -4.28 -4.03 -4.58
CA GLU A 9 -3.89 -5.17 -5.40
C GLU A 9 -3.05 -4.74 -6.59
N ALA A 10 -3.43 -3.64 -7.23
CA ALA A 10 -2.67 -3.10 -8.35
C ALA A 10 -1.28 -2.65 -7.93
N VAL A 11 -1.18 -1.97 -6.79
CA VAL A 11 0.12 -1.53 -6.27
C VAL A 11 1.00 -2.71 -5.92
N SER A 12 0.44 -3.72 -5.27
CA SER A 12 1.18 -4.91 -4.90
C SER A 12 1.69 -5.65 -6.14
N HIS A 13 0.85 -5.74 -7.15
CA HIS A 13 1.22 -6.38 -8.40
C HIS A 13 2.36 -5.62 -9.07
N ARG A 14 2.25 -4.31 -9.13
CA ARG A 14 3.30 -3.46 -9.70
C ARG A 14 4.60 -3.59 -8.90
N PHE A 15 4.49 -3.65 -7.60
CA PHE A 15 5.66 -3.81 -6.74
C PHE A 15 6.40 -5.12 -7.02
N GLU A 16 5.65 -6.21 -7.17
CA GLU A 16 6.23 -7.50 -7.53
C GLU A 16 6.91 -7.43 -8.90
N GLU A 17 6.23 -6.79 -9.86
CA GLU A 17 6.79 -6.63 -11.20
C GLU A 17 8.10 -5.85 -11.16
N LEU A 18 8.14 -4.77 -10.37
CA LEU A 18 9.35 -3.99 -10.19
C LEU A 18 10.47 -4.84 -9.57
N SER A 19 10.12 -5.64 -8.59
CA SER A 19 11.08 -6.51 -7.93
C SER A 19 11.70 -7.49 -8.92
N ILE A 20 10.87 -8.07 -9.78
CA ILE A 20 11.34 -9.01 -10.80
C ILE A 20 12.20 -8.28 -11.82
N ARG A 21 11.77 -7.14 -12.30
CA ARG A 21 12.50 -6.39 -13.32
C ARG A 21 13.86 -5.90 -12.83
N LEU A 22 13.91 -5.50 -11.55
CA LEU A 22 15.16 -5.03 -10.96
C LEU A 22 16.22 -6.12 -10.89
N ASN A 23 15.81 -7.38 -10.90
CA ASN A 23 16.73 -8.51 -10.85
C ASN A 23 17.12 -9.02 -12.23
N GLN A 24 16.60 -8.42 -13.29
CA GLN A 24 16.92 -8.84 -14.64
C GLN A 24 18.22 -8.21 -15.13
N PRO A 25 19.05 -8.98 -15.86
CA PRO A 25 20.32 -8.45 -16.38
C PRO A 25 20.14 -7.25 -17.30
N GLU A 26 19.07 -7.22 -18.08
CA GLU A 26 18.78 -6.13 -19.01
C GLU A 26 18.59 -4.81 -18.26
N THR A 27 17.94 -4.88 -17.12
CA THR A 27 17.72 -3.71 -16.28
C THR A 27 19.02 -3.23 -15.67
N ALA A 28 19.84 -4.17 -15.19
CA ALA A 28 21.11 -3.84 -14.61
C ALA A 28 22.07 -3.20 -15.62
N ALA A 29 21.90 -3.56 -16.89
CA ALA A 29 22.73 -3.02 -17.96
C ALA A 29 22.35 -1.60 -18.36
N ASP A 30 21.16 -1.13 -17.96
CA ASP A 30 20.68 0.21 -18.28
C ASP A 30 20.58 1.04 -17.00
N PRO A 31 21.60 1.87 -16.70
CA PRO A 31 21.62 2.62 -15.44
C PRO A 31 20.44 3.59 -15.27
N VAL A 32 19.97 4.17 -16.36
CA VAL A 32 18.83 5.11 -16.29
C VAL A 32 17.56 4.37 -15.94
N LEU A 33 17.34 3.24 -16.61
CA LEU A 33 16.16 2.42 -16.34
C LEU A 33 16.22 1.86 -14.93
N PHE A 34 17.37 1.36 -14.51
CA PHE A 34 17.55 0.81 -13.17
C PHE A 34 17.22 1.86 -12.09
N ARG A 35 17.75 3.05 -12.26
CA ARG A 35 17.50 4.12 -11.29
C ARG A 35 16.02 4.46 -11.20
N ARG A 36 15.35 4.54 -12.34
CA ARG A 36 13.93 4.88 -12.36
C ARG A 36 13.10 3.79 -11.70
N LEU A 37 13.39 2.53 -11.99
CA LEU A 37 12.66 1.43 -11.39
C LEU A 37 12.93 1.31 -9.90
N MET A 38 14.18 1.55 -9.49
CA MET A 38 14.52 1.56 -8.06
C MET A 38 13.79 2.66 -7.31
N GLN A 39 13.67 3.83 -7.91
CA GLN A 39 12.95 4.93 -7.30
C GLN A 39 11.47 4.57 -7.13
N GLU A 40 10.87 4.00 -8.17
CA GLU A 40 9.49 3.56 -8.12
C GLU A 40 9.29 2.50 -7.04
N TYR A 41 10.21 1.57 -6.94
CA TYR A 41 10.19 0.52 -5.94
C TYR A 41 10.20 1.09 -4.53
N HIS A 42 11.12 2.01 -4.27
CA HIS A 42 11.23 2.63 -2.95
C HIS A 42 10.01 3.46 -2.58
N GLU A 43 9.41 4.08 -3.56
CA GLU A 43 8.21 4.89 -3.32
C GLU A 43 6.99 4.02 -3.02
N ALA A 44 6.91 2.84 -3.62
CA ALA A 44 5.80 1.92 -3.40
C ALA A 44 5.94 1.10 -2.12
N GLU A 45 7.14 0.90 -1.65
CA GLU A 45 7.43 0.01 -0.53
C GLU A 45 6.61 0.32 0.73
N PRO A 46 6.56 1.57 1.21
CA PRO A 46 5.77 1.85 2.42
C PRO A 46 4.29 1.57 2.26
N VAL A 47 3.74 1.79 1.06
CA VAL A 47 2.33 1.49 0.79
C VAL A 47 2.08 -0.01 0.87
N VAL A 48 2.96 -0.80 0.26
CA VAL A 48 2.83 -2.24 0.28
C VAL A 48 2.95 -2.78 1.70
N GLN A 49 3.90 -2.24 2.47
CA GLN A 49 4.08 -2.64 3.86
C GLN A 49 2.84 -2.30 4.70
N ALA A 50 2.27 -1.12 4.50
CA ALA A 50 1.06 -0.73 5.20
C ALA A 50 -0.11 -1.64 4.86
N TYR A 51 -0.23 -2.01 3.59
CA TYR A 51 -1.28 -2.92 3.15
C TYR A 51 -1.10 -4.30 3.75
N GLN A 52 0.14 -4.80 3.80
CA GLN A 52 0.43 -6.10 4.40
C GLN A 52 0.10 -6.10 5.89
N ALA A 53 0.44 -5.03 6.60
CA ALA A 53 0.12 -4.90 8.01
C ALA A 53 -1.40 -4.90 8.23
N LEU A 54 -2.12 -4.20 7.36
CA LEU A 54 -3.58 -4.17 7.44
C LEU A 54 -4.18 -5.57 7.20
N THR A 55 -3.71 -6.26 6.19
CA THR A 55 -4.19 -7.61 5.88
C THR A 55 -3.93 -8.57 7.03
N THR A 56 -2.75 -8.51 7.62
CA THR A 56 -2.41 -9.33 8.76
C THR A 56 -3.31 -9.04 9.96
N ALA A 57 -3.55 -7.77 10.23
CA ALA A 57 -4.42 -7.39 11.35
C ALA A 57 -5.86 -7.84 11.09
N GLN A 58 -6.34 -7.74 9.86
CA GLN A 58 -7.67 -8.21 9.50
C GLN A 58 -7.79 -9.71 9.68
N ASP A 59 -6.76 -10.47 9.32
CA ASP A 59 -6.73 -11.92 9.52
C ASP A 59 -6.79 -12.27 11.00
N HIS A 60 -6.01 -11.60 11.82
CA HIS A 60 -6.01 -11.82 13.25
C HIS A 60 -7.37 -11.52 13.86
N LEU A 61 -7.99 -10.43 13.40
CA LEU A 61 -9.33 -10.08 13.86
C LEU A 61 -10.35 -11.14 13.49
N ALA A 62 -10.29 -11.64 12.25
CA ALA A 62 -11.19 -12.68 11.79
C ALA A 62 -11.02 -13.96 12.58
N GLN A 63 -9.78 -14.33 12.89
CA GLN A 63 -9.49 -15.53 13.69
C GLN A 63 -10.03 -15.38 15.10
N ALA A 64 -9.87 -14.20 15.70
CA ALA A 64 -10.38 -13.97 17.05
C ALA A 64 -11.90 -14.04 17.08
N LYS A 65 -12.56 -13.48 16.08
CA LYS A 65 -14.01 -13.57 15.98
C LYS A 65 -14.48 -14.99 15.77
N ALA A 66 -13.77 -15.77 14.97
CA ALA A 66 -14.11 -17.17 14.74
C ALA A 66 -13.98 -17.98 16.02
N LEU A 67 -12.96 -17.70 16.84
CA LEU A 67 -12.82 -18.35 18.13
C LEU A 67 -14.02 -18.08 19.03
N LEU A 68 -14.49 -16.84 19.02
CA LEU A 68 -15.60 -16.47 19.88
C LEU A 68 -16.90 -17.16 19.48
N GLU A 69 -17.07 -17.39 18.18
CA GLU A 69 -18.29 -17.99 17.65
C GLU A 69 -18.26 -19.51 17.63
N GLY A 70 -17.08 -20.09 17.57
CA GLY A 70 -16.93 -21.52 17.28
C GLY A 70 -17.13 -22.48 18.45
N GLU A 71 -16.84 -22.07 19.67
CA GLU A 71 -16.85 -22.98 20.81
C GLU A 71 -17.35 -22.29 22.08
N ALA A 72 -17.82 -23.10 23.01
CA ALA A 72 -18.16 -22.64 24.35
C ALA A 72 -16.84 -22.33 25.07
N LEU A 73 -16.57 -21.09 25.30
CA LEU A 73 -15.33 -20.66 25.93
C LEU A 73 -15.54 -20.47 27.43
N ASP A 74 -14.49 -20.78 28.19
CA ASP A 74 -14.40 -20.39 29.57
C ASP A 74 -14.59 -18.86 29.69
N PRO A 75 -15.34 -18.38 30.70
CA PRO A 75 -15.60 -16.93 30.81
C PRO A 75 -14.35 -16.06 30.80
N ASP A 76 -13.29 -16.49 31.44
CA ASP A 76 -12.06 -15.74 31.45
C ASP A 76 -11.40 -15.68 30.08
N PHE A 77 -11.41 -16.80 29.40
CA PHE A 77 -10.85 -16.87 28.05
C PHE A 77 -11.70 -16.06 27.06
N LYS A 78 -13.03 -16.14 27.22
CA LYS A 78 -13.95 -15.37 26.40
C LYS A 78 -13.68 -13.87 26.55
N GLU A 79 -13.45 -13.43 27.78
CA GLU A 79 -13.14 -12.02 28.05
C GLU A 79 -11.84 -11.60 27.37
N MET A 80 -10.83 -12.46 27.43
CA MET A 80 -9.55 -12.20 26.74
C MET A 80 -9.73 -12.08 25.25
N VAL A 81 -10.51 -12.96 24.65
CA VAL A 81 -10.77 -12.93 23.21
C VAL A 81 -11.55 -11.69 22.84
N GLN A 82 -12.54 -11.31 23.64
CA GLN A 82 -13.31 -10.08 23.39
C GLN A 82 -12.42 -8.85 23.45
N GLN A 83 -11.51 -8.83 24.40
CA GLN A 83 -10.57 -7.71 24.51
C GLN A 83 -9.64 -7.67 23.29
N GLU A 84 -9.16 -8.82 22.85
CA GLU A 84 -8.33 -8.89 21.66
C GLU A 84 -9.08 -8.41 20.42
N ILE A 85 -10.35 -8.78 20.28
CA ILE A 85 -11.19 -8.30 19.18
C ILE A 85 -11.28 -6.78 19.20
N SER A 86 -11.48 -6.20 20.39
CA SER A 86 -11.57 -4.76 20.53
C SER A 86 -10.25 -4.08 20.10
N GLU A 87 -9.13 -4.61 20.59
CA GLU A 87 -7.82 -4.06 20.26
C GLU A 87 -7.50 -4.19 18.78
N LYS A 88 -7.79 -5.36 18.20
CA LYS A 88 -7.53 -5.60 16.77
C LYS A 88 -8.45 -4.77 15.90
N SER A 89 -9.69 -4.56 16.32
CA SER A 89 -10.61 -3.69 15.59
C SER A 89 -10.08 -2.26 15.52
N GLN A 90 -9.54 -1.77 16.61
CA GLN A 90 -8.94 -0.43 16.64
C GLN A 90 -7.69 -0.38 15.77
N GLU A 91 -6.86 -1.42 15.84
CA GLU A 91 -5.66 -1.50 15.03
C GLU A 91 -6.01 -1.51 13.53
N VAL A 92 -7.01 -2.29 13.13
CA VAL A 92 -7.46 -2.33 11.74
C VAL A 92 -7.94 -0.94 11.31
N ALA A 93 -8.72 -0.28 12.13
CA ALA A 93 -9.22 1.05 11.82
C ALA A 93 -8.08 2.04 11.64
N GLN A 94 -7.08 1.98 12.50
CA GLN A 94 -5.90 2.85 12.41
C GLN A 94 -5.10 2.56 11.14
N LEU A 95 -4.90 1.28 10.83
CA LEU A 95 -4.15 0.89 9.64
C LEU A 95 -4.87 1.28 8.36
N GLU A 96 -6.20 1.14 8.34
CA GLU A 96 -7.00 1.61 7.21
C GLU A 96 -6.87 3.11 7.02
N ASN A 97 -6.93 3.84 8.11
CA ASN A 97 -6.81 5.29 8.06
C ASN A 97 -5.41 5.71 7.59
N ASN A 98 -4.38 5.06 8.10
CA ASN A 98 -3.01 5.29 7.68
C ASN A 98 -2.86 5.07 6.18
N LEU A 99 -3.40 3.96 5.70
CA LEU A 99 -3.32 3.63 4.29
C LEU A 99 -4.02 4.67 3.44
N LYS A 100 -5.19 5.12 3.88
CA LYS A 100 -5.93 6.17 3.18
C LYS A 100 -5.12 7.46 3.14
N ILE A 101 -4.45 7.79 4.23
CA ILE A 101 -3.61 8.99 4.27
C ILE A 101 -2.44 8.86 3.31
N LEU A 102 -1.82 7.69 3.26
CA LEU A 102 -0.71 7.44 2.34
C LEU A 102 -1.13 7.56 0.88
N LEU A 103 -2.40 7.29 0.60
CA LEU A 103 -2.94 7.37 -0.75
C LEU A 103 -3.51 8.73 -1.11
N LEU A 104 -3.56 9.66 -0.16
CA LEU A 104 -4.06 10.99 -0.45
C LEU A 104 -3.10 11.74 -1.36
N PRO A 105 -3.64 12.51 -2.31
CA PRO A 105 -2.78 13.34 -3.14
C PRO A 105 -2.14 14.43 -2.31
N LYS A 106 -0.87 14.67 -2.55
CA LYS A 106 -0.17 15.76 -1.90
C LYS A 106 -0.43 17.06 -2.62
N ASP A 107 -0.02 18.15 -1.97
CA ASP A 107 -0.09 19.46 -2.59
C ASP A 107 0.68 19.44 -3.91
N VAL A 108 0.04 19.96 -4.93
CA VAL A 108 0.63 20.00 -6.27
C VAL A 108 1.99 20.71 -6.27
N ASN A 109 2.11 21.71 -5.44
CA ASN A 109 3.37 22.48 -5.38
C ASN A 109 4.53 21.66 -4.83
N ASP A 110 4.23 20.71 -3.96
CA ASP A 110 5.28 19.89 -3.35
C ASP A 110 5.79 18.81 -4.29
N ASP A 111 4.92 18.32 -5.17
CA ASP A 111 5.25 17.16 -5.99
C ASP A 111 5.28 17.45 -7.47
N LYS A 112 5.19 18.68 -7.86
CA LYS A 112 4.95 18.99 -9.27
C LYS A 112 5.97 18.38 -10.22
N SER A 113 7.22 18.35 -9.85
CA SER A 113 8.26 17.84 -10.74
C SER A 113 8.07 16.34 -10.99
N VAL A 114 7.77 15.59 -9.96
CA VAL A 114 7.57 14.16 -10.08
C VAL A 114 6.28 13.85 -10.84
N ILE A 115 5.23 14.59 -10.52
CA ILE A 115 3.94 14.41 -11.17
C ILE A 115 4.05 14.65 -12.67
N MET A 116 4.78 15.67 -13.05
CA MET A 116 4.93 16.00 -14.46
C MET A 116 5.61 14.90 -15.24
N GLU A 117 6.66 14.33 -14.68
CA GLU A 117 7.36 13.23 -15.32
C GLU A 117 6.46 12.05 -15.56
N LEU A 118 5.74 11.65 -14.53
CA LEU A 118 4.90 10.48 -14.61
C LEU A 118 3.71 10.69 -15.51
N ARG A 119 3.14 11.87 -15.47
CA ARG A 119 1.99 12.20 -16.29
C ARG A 119 2.32 12.15 -17.78
N GLY A 120 3.51 12.58 -18.13
CA GLY A 120 3.93 12.55 -19.52
C GLY A 120 3.99 11.17 -20.10
N GLY A 121 4.17 10.15 -19.27
CA GLY A 121 4.23 8.79 -19.73
C GLY A 121 2.87 8.10 -19.85
N ALA A 122 1.83 8.72 -19.35
CA ALA A 122 0.51 8.12 -19.32
C ALA A 122 -0.16 8.26 -20.69
N GLY A 123 -0.56 7.20 -21.30
CA GLY A 123 -1.13 7.22 -22.63
C GLY A 123 -2.52 7.81 -22.69
N GLY A 124 -3.54 7.07 -22.47
CA GLY A 124 -4.91 7.52 -22.52
C GLY A 124 -5.40 8.06 -21.19
N GLU A 125 -6.59 8.61 -21.19
CA GLU A 125 -7.14 9.19 -19.98
C GLU A 125 -7.34 8.20 -18.86
N GLU A 126 -7.83 7.01 -19.17
CA GLU A 126 -8.00 6.01 -18.14
C GLU A 126 -6.68 5.49 -17.63
N ALA A 127 -5.75 5.26 -18.55
CA ALA A 127 -4.40 4.89 -18.16
C ALA A 127 -3.79 6.00 -17.36
N ALA A 128 -4.06 7.25 -17.74
CA ALA A 128 -3.58 8.41 -17.00
C ALA A 128 -4.16 8.47 -15.60
N LEU A 129 -5.44 8.18 -15.44
CA LEU A 129 -6.06 8.19 -14.13
C LEU A 129 -5.51 7.10 -13.23
N PHE A 130 -5.34 5.90 -13.79
CA PHE A 130 -4.77 4.81 -13.04
C PHE A 130 -3.32 5.11 -12.69
N ALA A 131 -2.54 5.50 -13.67
CA ALA A 131 -1.15 5.87 -13.47
C ALA A 131 -1.05 7.05 -12.51
N HIS A 132 -1.99 7.98 -12.61
CA HIS A 132 -2.02 9.15 -11.75
C HIS A 132 -2.25 8.77 -10.29
N SER A 133 -3.11 7.80 -10.03
CA SER A 133 -3.30 7.29 -8.68
C SER A 133 -2.03 6.66 -8.14
N LEU A 134 -1.41 5.80 -8.94
CA LEU A 134 -0.14 5.19 -8.55
C LEU A 134 0.93 6.24 -8.39
N MET A 135 0.96 7.17 -9.30
CA MET A 135 1.91 8.26 -9.26
C MET A 135 1.75 9.14 -8.06
N ARG A 136 0.54 9.41 -7.67
CA ARG A 136 0.31 10.18 -6.46
C ARG A 136 0.89 9.49 -5.25
N MET A 137 0.75 8.17 -5.19
CA MET A 137 1.37 7.42 -4.13
C MET A 137 2.88 7.53 -4.19
N TYR A 138 3.44 7.33 -5.36
CA TYR A 138 4.88 7.42 -5.54
C TYR A 138 5.38 8.82 -5.25
N THR A 139 4.64 9.80 -5.73
CA THR A 139 4.99 11.20 -5.52
C THR A 139 4.98 11.58 -4.06
N MET A 140 4.01 11.08 -3.31
CA MET A 140 3.95 11.32 -1.88
C MET A 140 5.20 10.83 -1.19
N TYR A 141 5.67 9.67 -1.58
CA TYR A 141 6.89 9.13 -0.99
C TYR A 141 8.13 9.83 -1.49
N ALA A 142 8.17 10.17 -2.76
CA ALA A 142 9.29 10.90 -3.31
C ALA A 142 9.49 12.21 -2.56
N VAL A 143 8.40 12.93 -2.34
CA VAL A 143 8.47 14.17 -1.57
C VAL A 143 8.93 13.90 -0.15
N SER A 144 8.41 12.86 0.47
CA SER A 144 8.80 12.51 1.84
C SER A 144 10.28 12.18 1.96
N TYR A 145 10.83 11.51 0.96
CA TYR A 145 12.22 11.07 1.02
C TYR A 145 13.20 12.06 0.46
N THR A 146 12.79 12.88 -0.48
CA THR A 146 13.68 13.86 -1.11
C THR A 146 13.69 15.19 -0.40
N HIS A 147 12.70 15.47 0.38
CA HIS A 147 12.61 16.67 1.20
C HIS A 147 12.94 16.37 2.64
#